data_171971e0f7bb3acfd401aa8689cc6843
#
_entry.id   171971e0f7bb3acfd401aa8689cc6843
#
_cell.length_a   1.000
_cell.length_b   1.000
_cell.length_c   1.000
_cell.angle_alpha   90.00
_cell.angle_beta   90.00
_cell.angle_gamma   90.00
#
_symmetry.space_group_name_H-M   'P 1'
#
loop_
_entity.id
_entity.type
_entity.pdbx_description
1 polymer ?
#
loop_
_entity_poly.entity_id
_entity_poly.type
_entity_poly.pdbx_seq_one_letter_code
_entity_poly.pdbx_strand_id
1 'polypeptide(L)'
;KLIGATHQRPQQFSVMTTFPKRRVVSTRNVIIDWFYREGLPEDALITKNTETGTIRISNPLLTAADLVQYQQHVGGLSLVATILEELSEQINIKSQFASLASFVKKVTWQRLGYILEHVVEENELADELYEQIRNLPGSLMYMPFSTSAEDNTSERNSRWKIKINVQIEKDDL
;
A
#
# COMPACT_ATOMS: atom_id res chain seq x y z
N LYS A 1 3.32 13.74 8.33
CA LYS A 1 4.56 13.12 7.82
C LYS A 1 5.18 12.20 8.86
N LEU A 2 4.58 11.03 9.10
CA LEU A 2 5.02 10.15 10.17
C LEU A 2 6.11 9.15 9.73
N ILE A 3 6.13 8.82 8.43
CA ILE A 3 7.14 7.93 7.84
C ILE A 3 8.16 8.71 6.99
N GLY A 4 7.93 10.00 6.74
CA GLY A 4 8.86 10.85 5.96
C GLY A 4 8.82 10.64 4.44
N ALA A 5 7.82 9.90 3.94
CA ALA A 5 7.73 9.50 2.54
C ALA A 5 6.99 10.48 1.61
N THR A 6 6.72 11.69 2.04
CA THR A 6 6.19 12.75 1.17
C THR A 6 6.71 14.12 1.58
N HIS A 7 7.06 14.95 0.61
CA HIS A 7 7.51 16.33 0.85
C HIS A 7 6.37 17.34 0.98
N GLN A 8 5.16 16.97 0.58
CA GLN A 8 3.98 17.83 0.72
C GLN A 8 3.40 17.68 2.13
N ARG A 9 3.07 18.79 2.79
CA ARG A 9 2.28 18.77 4.02
C ARG A 9 0.83 18.41 3.65
N PRO A 10 0.32 17.22 4.03
CA PRO A 10 -1.06 16.90 3.73
C PRO A 10 -1.97 17.86 4.52
N GLN A 11 -2.88 18.52 3.81
CA GLN A 11 -4.02 19.20 4.44
C GLN A 11 -5.10 18.20 4.86
N GLN A 12 -4.96 16.96 4.43
CA GLN A 12 -5.88 15.86 4.60
C GLN A 12 -5.16 14.66 5.21
N PHE A 13 -5.77 14.03 6.21
CA PHE A 13 -5.21 12.88 6.90
C PHE A 13 -6.07 11.64 6.61
N SER A 14 -5.41 10.53 6.31
CA SER A 14 -6.07 9.23 6.18
C SER A 14 -5.88 8.41 7.44
N VAL A 15 -6.99 7.92 7.99
CA VAL A 15 -6.99 7.13 9.21
C VAL A 15 -7.72 5.81 8.97
N MET A 16 -7.04 4.70 9.28
CA MET A 16 -7.64 3.37 9.25
C MET A 16 -8.21 3.01 10.61
N THR A 17 -9.42 2.46 10.64
CA THR A 17 -10.07 2.02 11.87
C THR A 17 -10.91 0.76 11.62
N THR A 18 -11.39 0.15 12.72
CA THR A 18 -12.27 -1.01 12.67
C THR A 18 -13.74 -0.63 12.82
N PHE A 19 -14.63 -1.53 12.38
CA PHE A 19 -16.06 -1.40 12.66
C PHE A 19 -16.37 -1.56 14.18
N PRO A 20 -17.45 -0.98 14.70
CA PRO A 20 -18.47 -0.19 13.98
C PRO A 20 -17.99 1.23 13.66
N LYS A 21 -18.58 1.79 12.59
CA LYS A 21 -18.30 3.18 12.21
C LYS A 21 -18.65 4.13 13.34
N ARG A 22 -17.67 4.86 13.84
CA ARG A 22 -17.87 5.90 14.87
C ARG A 22 -18.16 7.23 14.19
N ARG A 23 -19.03 8.02 14.81
CA ARG A 23 -19.27 9.40 14.36
C ARG A 23 -18.01 10.21 14.63
N VAL A 24 -17.39 10.72 13.58
CA VAL A 24 -16.22 11.55 13.69
C VAL A 24 -16.63 13.01 13.85
N VAL A 25 -16.09 13.67 14.85
CA VAL A 25 -16.23 15.11 15.02
C VAL A 25 -15.06 15.74 14.25
N SER A 26 -15.37 16.41 13.13
CA SER A 26 -14.39 17.23 12.42
C SER A 26 -14.00 18.42 13.30
N THR A 27 -12.72 18.53 13.63
CA THR A 27 -12.17 19.72 14.26
C THR A 27 -11.86 20.76 13.17
N ARG A 28 -12.05 22.05 13.46
CA ARG A 28 -11.81 23.14 12.51
C ARG A 28 -10.43 22.98 11.84
N ASN A 29 -10.39 23.00 10.52
CA ASN A 29 -9.22 22.98 9.65
C ASN A 29 -8.49 21.65 9.44
N VAL A 30 -9.04 20.51 9.88
CA VAL A 30 -8.45 19.19 9.60
C VAL A 30 -9.48 18.33 8.88
N ILE A 31 -9.14 17.88 7.68
CA ILE A 31 -9.92 16.89 6.93
C ILE A 31 -9.33 15.52 7.25
N ILE A 32 -10.17 14.59 7.69
CA ILE A 32 -9.77 13.21 7.98
C ILE A 32 -10.60 12.28 7.12
N ASP A 33 -9.94 11.52 6.26
CA ASP A 33 -10.54 10.41 5.52
C ASP A 33 -10.48 9.14 6.35
N TRP A 34 -11.63 8.57 6.61
CA TRP A 34 -11.77 7.38 7.43
C TRP A 34 -11.95 6.15 6.56
N PHE A 35 -10.99 5.23 6.69
CA PHE A 35 -11.05 3.91 6.09
C PHE A 35 -11.39 2.87 7.15
N TYR A 36 -12.25 1.92 6.77
CA TYR A 36 -12.74 0.89 7.68
C TYR A 36 -12.32 -0.49 7.20
N ARG A 37 -11.88 -1.31 8.14
CA ARG A 37 -11.53 -2.70 7.88
C ARG A 37 -11.97 -3.60 9.04
N GLU A 38 -12.03 -4.92 8.82
CA GLU A 38 -12.51 -5.88 9.82
C GLU A 38 -11.57 -6.01 11.02
N GLY A 39 -10.28 -5.80 10.82
CA GLY A 39 -9.27 -5.87 11.89
C GLY A 39 -8.04 -5.03 11.58
N LEU A 40 -7.17 -4.90 12.55
CA LEU A 40 -5.85 -4.26 12.39
C LEU A 40 -4.78 -5.30 12.73
N PRO A 41 -3.71 -5.41 11.92
CA PRO A 41 -2.59 -6.29 12.21
C PRO A 41 -1.73 -5.63 13.30
N GLU A 42 -2.00 -5.91 14.56
CA GLU A 42 -1.36 -5.25 15.71
C GLU A 42 0.18 -5.33 15.65
N ASP A 43 0.71 -6.46 15.19
CA ASP A 43 2.17 -6.67 15.04
C ASP A 43 2.81 -5.81 13.93
N ALA A 44 1.99 -5.24 13.06
CA ALA A 44 2.44 -4.32 12.02
C ALA A 44 2.20 -2.84 12.37
N LEU A 45 1.78 -2.54 13.59
CA LEU A 45 1.58 -1.19 14.09
C LEU A 45 2.73 -0.75 14.99
N ILE A 46 3.28 0.42 14.70
CA ILE A 46 4.37 1.04 15.44
C ILE A 46 3.80 2.18 16.26
N THR A 47 4.05 2.18 17.57
CA THR A 47 3.68 3.30 18.45
C THR A 47 4.72 4.41 18.34
N LYS A 48 4.28 5.62 18.03
CA LYS A 48 5.12 6.83 18.04
C LYS A 48 4.62 7.85 19.06
N ASN A 49 5.56 8.45 19.77
CA ASN A 49 5.29 9.58 20.66
C ASN A 49 5.06 10.85 19.84
N THR A 50 4.11 11.65 20.28
CA THR A 50 3.81 13.00 19.77
C THR A 50 3.81 13.98 20.93
N GLU A 51 3.72 15.28 20.64
CA GLU A 51 3.65 16.32 21.68
C GLU A 51 2.42 16.17 22.61
N THR A 52 1.34 15.57 22.10
CA THR A 52 0.07 15.45 22.83
C THR A 52 -0.27 14.04 23.30
N GLY A 53 0.65 13.07 23.10
CA GLY A 53 0.44 11.67 23.46
C GLY A 53 1.09 10.69 22.51
N THR A 54 0.46 9.54 22.29
CA THR A 54 0.97 8.50 21.39
C THR A 54 0.00 8.23 20.23
N ILE A 55 0.55 7.91 19.07
CA ILE A 55 -0.21 7.42 17.92
C ILE A 55 0.33 6.09 17.45
N ARG A 56 -0.53 5.28 16.86
CA ARG A 56 -0.15 4.05 16.16
C ARG A 56 -0.13 4.32 14.67
N ILE A 57 0.95 3.92 14.03
CA ILE A 57 1.12 4.02 12.57
C ILE A 57 1.45 2.66 12.01
N SER A 58 1.07 2.40 10.76
CA SER A 58 1.47 1.19 10.04
C SER A 58 2.98 1.13 9.87
N ASN A 59 3.55 -0.08 9.89
CA ASN A 59 4.92 -0.27 9.44
C ASN A 59 5.02 0.01 7.92
N PRO A 60 6.23 0.20 7.37
CA PRO A 60 6.40 0.56 5.97
C PRO A 60 5.75 -0.42 4.99
N LEU A 61 5.84 -1.72 5.21
CA LEU A 61 5.25 -2.71 4.31
C LEU A 61 3.71 -2.71 4.34
N LEU A 62 3.09 -2.54 5.52
CA LEU A 62 1.64 -2.37 5.61
C LEU A 62 1.20 -1.07 4.94
N THR A 63 1.97 0.00 5.12
CA THR A 63 1.70 1.29 4.43
C THR A 63 1.73 1.11 2.92
N ALA A 64 2.75 0.44 2.39
CA ALA A 64 2.87 0.15 0.96
C ALA A 64 1.67 -0.68 0.43
N ALA A 65 1.28 -1.72 1.16
CA ALA A 65 0.13 -2.53 0.81
C ALA A 65 -1.19 -1.74 0.83
N ASP A 66 -1.39 -0.90 1.84
CA ASP A 66 -2.59 -0.06 1.96
C ASP A 66 -2.66 1.01 0.85
N LEU A 67 -1.54 1.64 0.48
CA LEU A 67 -1.47 2.56 -0.66
C LEU A 67 -1.93 1.89 -1.96
N VAL A 68 -1.44 0.69 -2.23
CA VAL A 68 -1.83 -0.09 -3.41
C VAL A 68 -3.31 -0.51 -3.34
N GLN A 69 -3.77 -0.95 -2.19
CA GLN A 69 -5.15 -1.41 -2.02
C GLN A 69 -6.17 -0.28 -2.14
N TYR A 70 -5.85 0.89 -1.62
CA TYR A 70 -6.72 2.06 -1.59
C TYR A 70 -6.30 3.16 -2.60
N GLN A 71 -5.57 2.79 -3.65
CA GLN A 71 -5.00 3.69 -4.64
C GLN A 71 -5.95 4.78 -5.16
N GLN A 72 -7.23 4.43 -5.37
CA GLN A 72 -8.23 5.37 -5.87
C GLN A 72 -8.53 6.53 -4.91
N HIS A 73 -8.30 6.31 -3.62
CA HIS A 73 -8.56 7.30 -2.57
C HIS A 73 -7.33 8.15 -2.25
N VAL A 74 -6.15 7.72 -2.70
CA VAL A 74 -4.88 8.41 -2.42
C VAL A 74 -4.30 9.12 -3.65
N GLY A 75 -5.06 9.23 -4.73
CA GLY A 75 -4.65 9.99 -5.92
C GLY A 75 -4.22 9.13 -7.11
N GLY A 76 -4.45 7.81 -7.07
CA GLY A 76 -4.16 6.92 -8.19
C GLY A 76 -2.79 6.25 -8.12
N LEU A 77 -2.52 5.41 -9.13
CA LEU A 77 -1.31 4.58 -9.14
C LEU A 77 -0.02 5.36 -9.34
N SER A 78 -0.03 6.48 -10.09
CA SER A 78 1.16 7.32 -10.29
C SER A 78 1.64 7.91 -8.96
N LEU A 79 0.73 8.51 -8.19
CA LEU A 79 1.09 9.03 -6.86
C LEU A 79 1.51 7.91 -5.89
N VAL A 80 0.86 6.74 -5.97
CA VAL A 80 1.26 5.57 -5.17
C VAL A 80 2.69 5.17 -5.52
N ALA A 81 3.08 5.13 -6.80
CA ALA A 81 4.43 4.78 -7.23
C ALA A 81 5.48 5.78 -6.68
N THR A 82 5.20 7.07 -6.76
CA THR A 82 6.08 8.11 -6.22
C THR A 82 6.27 7.97 -4.69
N ILE A 83 5.18 7.70 -3.95
CA ILE A 83 5.27 7.49 -2.50
C ILE A 83 6.02 6.19 -2.17
N LEU A 84 5.84 5.13 -2.98
CA LEU A 84 6.54 3.87 -2.80
C LEU A 84 8.04 3.99 -3.03
N GLU A 85 8.48 4.82 -3.96
CA GLU A 85 9.90 5.12 -4.19
C GLU A 85 10.55 5.69 -2.92
N GLU A 86 9.93 6.70 -2.28
CA GLU A 86 10.44 7.25 -1.01
C GLU A 86 10.33 6.24 0.16
N LEU A 87 9.33 5.37 0.13
CA LEU A 87 9.06 4.42 1.21
C LEU A 87 9.95 3.17 1.12
N SER A 88 10.44 2.83 -0.08
CA SER A 88 11.18 1.59 -0.37
C SER A 88 12.39 1.41 0.56
N GLU A 89 13.12 2.48 0.85
CA GLU A 89 14.27 2.48 1.76
C GLU A 89 13.94 1.99 3.19
N GLN A 90 12.68 2.07 3.61
CA GLN A 90 12.22 1.69 4.94
C GLN A 90 11.52 0.32 4.98
N ILE A 91 11.23 -0.26 3.81
CA ILE A 91 10.57 -1.56 3.72
C ILE A 91 11.58 -2.67 4.03
N ASN A 92 11.20 -3.57 4.93
CA ASN A 92 11.94 -4.80 5.20
C ASN A 92 10.99 -5.99 5.07
N ILE A 93 11.00 -6.63 3.91
CA ILE A 93 10.12 -7.75 3.59
C ILE A 93 10.32 -8.90 4.56
N LYS A 94 11.57 -9.27 4.87
CA LYS A 94 11.89 -10.44 5.70
C LYS A 94 11.30 -10.35 7.10
N SER A 95 11.35 -9.17 7.71
CA SER A 95 10.86 -8.97 9.07
C SER A 95 9.38 -8.59 9.16
N GLN A 96 8.81 -7.98 8.12
CA GLN A 96 7.48 -7.39 8.17
C GLN A 96 6.40 -8.26 7.51
N PHE A 97 6.77 -9.14 6.57
CA PHE A 97 5.79 -9.87 5.75
C PHE A 97 4.96 -10.88 6.56
N ALA A 98 5.58 -11.61 7.46
CA ALA A 98 4.93 -12.72 8.17
C ALA A 98 3.65 -12.30 8.91
N SER A 99 3.66 -11.14 9.56
CA SER A 99 2.50 -10.56 10.26
C SER A 99 1.39 -10.09 9.33
N LEU A 100 1.69 -9.91 8.05
CA LEU A 100 0.78 -9.38 7.03
C LEU A 100 0.29 -10.45 6.03
N ALA A 101 0.93 -11.61 6.00
CA ALA A 101 0.73 -12.63 4.98
C ALA A 101 -0.74 -13.08 4.84
N SER A 102 -1.45 -13.23 5.96
CA SER A 102 -2.88 -13.60 5.99
C SER A 102 -3.82 -12.40 5.98
N PHE A 103 -3.30 -11.21 6.28
CA PHE A 103 -4.07 -9.99 6.46
C PHE A 103 -4.26 -9.21 5.15
N VAL A 104 -3.25 -9.18 4.31
CA VAL A 104 -3.25 -8.50 3.01
C VAL A 104 -3.62 -9.50 1.91
N LYS A 105 -4.53 -9.09 1.02
CA LYS A 105 -4.95 -9.94 -0.10
C LYS A 105 -3.82 -10.20 -1.08
N LYS A 106 -3.74 -11.42 -1.63
CA LYS A 106 -2.72 -11.78 -2.64
C LYS A 106 -2.65 -10.81 -3.80
N VAL A 107 -3.79 -10.35 -4.31
CA VAL A 107 -3.83 -9.38 -5.41
C VAL A 107 -3.13 -8.06 -5.06
N THR A 108 -3.19 -7.64 -3.81
CA THR A 108 -2.47 -6.44 -3.35
C THR A 108 -0.96 -6.67 -3.40
N TRP A 109 -0.50 -7.84 -2.97
CA TRP A 109 0.91 -8.23 -3.07
C TRP A 109 1.38 -8.34 -4.53
N GLN A 110 0.57 -8.91 -5.43
CA GLN A 110 0.87 -9.00 -6.86
C GLN A 110 1.06 -7.59 -7.46
N ARG A 111 0.17 -6.67 -7.16
CA ARG A 111 0.24 -5.28 -7.63
C ARG A 111 1.43 -4.53 -7.05
N LEU A 112 1.66 -4.67 -5.74
CA LEU A 112 2.81 -4.05 -5.07
C LEU A 112 4.12 -4.54 -5.69
N GLY A 113 4.27 -5.85 -5.86
CA GLY A 113 5.47 -6.41 -6.47
C GLY A 113 5.69 -5.95 -7.92
N TYR A 114 4.60 -5.86 -8.69
CA TYR A 114 4.68 -5.32 -10.05
C TYR A 114 5.14 -3.85 -10.07
N ILE A 115 4.62 -3.02 -9.15
CA ILE A 115 5.04 -1.61 -9.03
C ILE A 115 6.51 -1.52 -8.61
N LEU A 116 6.92 -2.27 -7.61
CA LEU A 116 8.32 -2.27 -7.14
C LEU A 116 9.28 -2.67 -8.26
N GLU A 117 8.97 -3.70 -9.05
CA GLU A 117 9.86 -4.19 -10.10
C GLU A 117 9.89 -3.31 -11.35
N HIS A 118 8.71 -2.86 -11.82
CA HIS A 118 8.58 -2.27 -13.16
C HIS A 118 8.36 -0.76 -13.17
N VAL A 119 8.04 -0.16 -12.04
CA VAL A 119 7.76 1.28 -11.95
C VAL A 119 8.77 1.98 -11.05
N VAL A 120 9.02 1.42 -9.87
CA VAL A 120 9.97 1.99 -8.90
C VAL A 120 11.39 1.48 -9.15
N GLU A 121 11.54 0.33 -9.83
CA GLU A 121 12.80 -0.33 -10.16
C GLU A 121 13.57 -0.86 -8.94
N GLU A 122 12.86 -1.13 -7.85
CA GLU A 122 13.37 -1.73 -6.61
C GLU A 122 13.39 -3.27 -6.73
N ASN A 123 14.28 -3.78 -7.57
CA ASN A 123 14.33 -5.20 -7.94
C ASN A 123 14.61 -6.12 -6.75
N GLU A 124 15.46 -5.73 -5.81
CA GLU A 124 15.78 -6.55 -4.64
C GLU A 124 14.57 -6.72 -3.73
N LEU A 125 13.82 -5.65 -3.47
CA LEU A 125 12.57 -5.72 -2.70
C LEU A 125 11.49 -6.54 -3.44
N ALA A 126 11.41 -6.39 -4.75
CA ALA A 126 10.48 -7.16 -5.57
C ALA A 126 10.81 -8.65 -5.53
N ASP A 127 12.08 -9.03 -5.61
CA ASP A 127 12.52 -10.42 -5.51
C ASP A 127 12.21 -11.01 -4.13
N GLU A 128 12.54 -10.30 -3.06
CA GLU A 128 12.21 -10.72 -1.70
C GLU A 128 10.70 -10.90 -1.50
N LEU A 129 9.89 -9.97 -1.99
CA LEU A 129 8.43 -10.06 -1.93
C LEU A 129 7.92 -11.27 -2.72
N TYR A 130 8.43 -11.48 -3.92
CA TYR A 130 8.04 -12.61 -4.77
C TYR A 130 8.29 -13.96 -4.10
N GLU A 131 9.46 -14.13 -3.47
CA GLU A 131 9.76 -15.35 -2.73
C GLU A 131 8.79 -15.58 -1.56
N GLN A 132 8.38 -14.53 -0.86
CA GLN A 132 7.41 -14.65 0.22
C GLN A 132 6.02 -15.05 -0.30
N ILE A 133 5.52 -14.42 -1.36
CA ILE A 133 4.17 -14.69 -1.85
C ILE A 133 4.06 -16.06 -2.55
N ARG A 134 5.13 -16.60 -3.11
CA ARG A 134 5.16 -17.97 -3.65
C ARG A 134 4.86 -19.02 -2.58
N ASN A 135 5.24 -18.76 -1.35
CA ASN A 135 5.02 -19.65 -0.22
C ASN A 135 3.62 -19.53 0.39
N LEU A 136 2.81 -18.56 -0.05
CA LEU A 136 1.43 -18.44 0.40
C LEU A 136 0.53 -19.55 -0.18
N PRO A 137 -0.45 -20.06 0.60
CA PRO A 137 -1.36 -21.10 0.14
C PRO A 137 -2.12 -20.70 -1.14
N GLY A 138 -2.22 -21.60 -2.11
CA GLY A 138 -2.95 -21.43 -3.38
C GLY A 138 -2.18 -20.62 -4.42
N SER A 139 -2.50 -20.84 -5.69
CA SER A 139 -1.83 -20.23 -6.85
C SER A 139 -2.19 -18.76 -7.04
N LEU A 140 -1.28 -18.02 -7.65
CA LEU A 140 -1.55 -16.67 -8.14
C LEU A 140 -2.41 -16.74 -9.41
N MET A 141 -3.43 -15.91 -9.47
CA MET A 141 -4.31 -15.77 -10.62
C MET A 141 -4.06 -14.43 -11.33
N TYR A 142 -4.33 -14.39 -12.63
CA TYR A 142 -4.26 -13.12 -13.35
C TYR A 142 -5.34 -12.15 -12.88
N MET A 143 -4.89 -10.99 -12.43
CA MET A 143 -5.72 -9.91 -11.91
C MET A 143 -5.44 -8.60 -12.65
N PRO A 144 -6.44 -7.75 -12.89
CA PRO A 144 -6.20 -6.45 -13.49
C PRO A 144 -5.33 -5.58 -12.58
N PHE A 145 -4.43 -4.80 -13.18
CA PHE A 145 -3.56 -3.90 -12.44
C PHE A 145 -4.37 -2.79 -11.78
N SER A 146 -5.22 -2.12 -12.53
CA SER A 146 -6.19 -1.17 -12.01
C SER A 146 -7.60 -1.77 -11.98
N THR A 147 -8.35 -1.52 -10.91
CA THR A 147 -9.77 -1.89 -10.82
C THR A 147 -10.71 -0.84 -11.41
N SER A 148 -10.20 0.36 -11.69
CA SER A 148 -10.96 1.47 -12.27
C SER A 148 -10.88 1.52 -13.80
N ALA A 149 -9.90 0.85 -14.41
CA ALA A 149 -9.76 0.76 -15.84
C ALA A 149 -10.41 -0.52 -16.38
N GLU A 150 -10.86 -0.48 -17.64
CA GLU A 150 -11.43 -1.65 -18.32
C GLU A 150 -10.39 -2.78 -18.42
N ASP A 151 -10.87 -4.03 -18.25
CA ASP A 151 -10.04 -5.24 -18.35
C ASP A 151 -10.07 -5.81 -19.77
N ASN A 152 -9.75 -5.00 -20.77
CA ASN A 152 -9.74 -5.37 -22.18
C ASN A 152 -8.33 -5.50 -22.77
N THR A 153 -7.29 -5.53 -21.93
CA THR A 153 -5.90 -5.63 -22.37
C THR A 153 -5.47 -7.07 -22.61
N SER A 154 -4.64 -7.28 -23.64
CA SER A 154 -3.92 -8.55 -23.87
C SER A 154 -2.56 -8.57 -23.17
N GLU A 155 -2.06 -7.42 -22.74
CA GLU A 155 -0.74 -7.31 -22.12
C GLU A 155 -0.74 -7.86 -20.70
N ARG A 156 0.22 -8.74 -20.40
CA ARG A 156 0.27 -9.49 -19.14
C ARG A 156 1.70 -9.65 -18.63
N ASN A 157 1.85 -9.44 -17.34
CA ASN A 157 3.06 -9.82 -16.63
C ASN A 157 2.89 -11.24 -16.07
N SER A 158 3.73 -12.17 -16.51
CA SER A 158 3.64 -13.58 -16.12
C SER A 158 4.16 -13.87 -14.72
N ARG A 159 5.11 -13.09 -14.22
CA ARG A 159 5.67 -13.23 -12.87
C ARG A 159 4.63 -12.87 -11.82
N TRP A 160 4.11 -11.67 -11.89
CA TRP A 160 3.14 -11.14 -10.92
C TRP A 160 1.70 -11.54 -11.20
N LYS A 161 1.43 -12.20 -12.34
CA LYS A 161 0.08 -12.52 -12.81
C LYS A 161 -0.82 -11.28 -12.85
N ILE A 162 -0.30 -10.21 -13.43
CA ILE A 162 -0.99 -8.93 -13.61
C ILE A 162 -1.36 -8.75 -15.09
N LYS A 163 -2.60 -8.33 -15.35
CA LYS A 163 -3.05 -7.80 -16.64
C LYS A 163 -2.81 -6.30 -16.64
N ILE A 164 -1.99 -5.81 -17.57
CA ILE A 164 -1.54 -4.41 -17.62
C ILE A 164 -2.61 -3.60 -18.36
N ASN A 165 -3.66 -3.23 -17.67
CA ASN A 165 -4.79 -2.46 -18.21
C ASN A 165 -4.66 -0.94 -18.01
N VAL A 166 -3.56 -0.50 -17.44
CA VAL A 166 -3.17 0.92 -17.31
C VAL A 166 -1.66 1.00 -17.29
N GLN A 167 -1.11 2.02 -17.93
CA GLN A 167 0.30 2.38 -17.81
C GLN A 167 0.45 3.41 -16.70
N ILE A 168 1.55 3.32 -15.95
CA ILE A 168 1.90 4.26 -14.90
C ILE A 168 3.16 4.99 -15.37
N GLU A 169 3.08 6.30 -15.35
CA GLU A 169 4.24 7.17 -15.41
C GLU A 169 4.44 7.75 -14.01
N LYS A 170 5.69 7.82 -13.55
CA LYS A 170 6.00 8.51 -12.29
C LYS A 170 5.69 9.98 -12.49
N ASP A 171 4.98 10.58 -11.54
CA ASP A 171 4.84 12.02 -11.49
C ASP A 171 6.19 12.62 -11.02
N ASP A 172 6.82 13.42 -11.85
CA ASP A 172 7.97 14.24 -11.43
C ASP A 172 7.48 15.29 -10.42
N LEU A 173 7.77 15.08 -9.12
CA LEU A 173 7.41 15.98 -8.02
C LEU A 173 8.46 17.05 -7.77
#